data_a494000f0387e26c0d57813f2a953f04
#
_entry.id   a494000f0387e26c0d57813f2a953f04
#
_cell.length_a   1.000
_cell.length_b   1.000
_cell.length_c   1.000
_cell.angle_alpha   90.00
_cell.angle_beta   90.00
_cell.angle_gamma   90.00
#
_symmetry.space_group_name_H-M   'P 1'
#
loop_
_entity.id
_entity.type
_entity.pdbx_description
1 polymer ?
#
loop_
_entity_poly.entity_id
_entity_poly.type
_entity_poly.pdbx_seq_one_letter_code
_entity_poly.pdbx_strand_id
1 'polypeptide(L)'
;MDNNTDFPKAGFARLLKSFENTDDVVKLTRAFGLATKVHRGQLFNKSEPYINHALRVATILVEELQLRDCELACAALLHDTLEAADEDLKEYGERVHSIVSAATEPKVSAEEKAEILEQYFRKISQAPKDARYVKLADRLDGVRSMKGKAMRAARYKEETEKYVTPLAMATDDRLAFKLSVALYELR
;
A
#
# COMPACT_ATOMS: atom_id res chain seq x y z
N MET A 1 -14.44 7.71 -23.77
CA MET A 1 -13.04 7.29 -24.03
C MET A 1 -12.34 7.27 -22.69
N ASP A 2 -12.00 6.07 -22.23
CA ASP A 2 -11.64 5.80 -20.83
C ASP A 2 -10.26 6.33 -20.46
N ASN A 3 -10.21 7.53 -19.88
CA ASN A 3 -8.98 8.13 -19.31
C ASN A 3 -8.36 7.30 -18.16
N ASN A 4 -8.98 6.18 -17.80
CA ASN A 4 -8.57 5.36 -16.65
C ASN A 4 -7.60 4.21 -17.03
N THR A 5 -7.43 3.89 -18.31
CA THR A 5 -6.55 2.81 -18.77
C THR A 5 -5.10 3.24 -18.96
N ASP A 6 -4.84 4.55 -19.12
CA ASP A 6 -3.48 5.07 -19.35
C ASP A 6 -2.74 5.45 -18.05
N PHE A 7 -3.47 5.67 -16.95
CA PHE A 7 -2.86 6.04 -15.67
C PHE A 7 -1.81 5.04 -15.18
N PRO A 8 -2.06 3.70 -15.17
CA PRO A 8 -1.06 2.78 -14.66
C PRO A 8 0.23 2.79 -15.48
N LYS A 9 0.15 2.95 -16.79
CA LYS A 9 1.34 3.00 -17.66
C LYS A 9 2.15 4.27 -17.46
N ALA A 10 1.51 5.41 -17.47
CA ALA A 10 2.18 6.71 -17.30
C ALA A 10 2.75 6.85 -15.87
N GLY A 11 1.98 6.44 -14.85
CA GLY A 11 2.42 6.47 -13.47
C GLY A 11 3.59 5.52 -13.22
N PHE A 12 3.55 4.32 -13.77
CA PHE A 12 4.65 3.37 -13.65
C PHE A 12 5.92 3.86 -14.37
N ALA A 13 5.78 4.39 -15.59
CA ALA A 13 6.90 4.98 -16.30
C ALA A 13 7.54 6.16 -15.53
N ARG A 14 6.73 6.94 -14.80
CA ARG A 14 7.24 7.99 -13.91
C ARG A 14 7.99 7.41 -12.71
N LEU A 15 7.43 6.39 -12.06
CA LEU A 15 8.07 5.70 -10.92
C LEU A 15 9.45 5.17 -11.31
N LEU A 16 9.57 4.53 -12.49
CA LEU A 16 10.85 3.98 -12.98
C LEU A 16 11.95 5.04 -13.14
N LYS A 17 11.61 6.30 -13.43
CA LYS A 17 12.60 7.40 -13.54
C LYS A 17 13.30 7.71 -12.20
N SER A 18 12.79 7.21 -11.09
CA SER A 18 13.43 7.34 -9.78
C SER A 18 14.56 6.32 -9.55
N PHE A 19 14.78 5.38 -10.50
CA PHE A 19 15.77 4.32 -10.41
C PHE A 19 16.68 4.36 -11.64
N GLU A 20 17.98 4.43 -11.41
CA GLU A 20 19.00 4.54 -12.47
C GLU A 20 19.58 3.16 -12.84
N ASN A 21 19.53 2.21 -11.89
CA ASN A 21 20.06 0.86 -12.08
C ASN A 21 19.12 0.02 -12.96
N THR A 22 19.66 -0.57 -14.01
CA THR A 22 18.89 -1.43 -14.94
C THR A 22 18.28 -2.64 -14.24
N ASP A 23 18.98 -3.28 -13.29
CA ASP A 23 18.47 -4.45 -12.56
C ASP A 23 17.26 -4.06 -11.67
N ASP A 24 17.30 -2.88 -11.07
CA ASP A 24 16.17 -2.34 -10.31
C ASP A 24 14.96 -2.11 -11.21
N VAL A 25 15.18 -1.52 -12.40
CA VAL A 25 14.12 -1.29 -13.40
C VAL A 25 13.49 -2.61 -13.85
N VAL A 26 14.30 -3.63 -14.10
CA VAL A 26 13.83 -4.99 -14.46
C VAL A 26 13.04 -5.60 -13.31
N LYS A 27 13.54 -5.54 -12.07
CA LYS A 27 12.88 -6.08 -10.89
C LYS A 27 11.52 -5.41 -10.65
N LEU A 28 11.46 -4.08 -10.70
CA LEU A 28 10.23 -3.30 -10.59
C LEU A 28 9.22 -3.62 -11.69
N THR A 29 9.70 -3.79 -12.93
CA THR A 29 8.85 -4.16 -14.08
C THR A 29 8.20 -5.54 -13.87
N ARG A 30 8.94 -6.50 -13.36
CA ARG A 30 8.41 -7.83 -13.03
C ARG A 30 7.40 -7.75 -11.89
N ALA A 31 7.69 -7.01 -10.82
CA ALA A 31 6.78 -6.79 -9.69
C ALA A 31 5.46 -6.13 -10.13
N PHE A 32 5.53 -5.09 -10.96
CA PHE A 32 4.35 -4.44 -11.52
C PHE A 32 3.55 -5.38 -12.45
N GLY A 33 4.24 -6.21 -13.24
CA GLY A 33 3.62 -7.23 -14.09
C GLY A 33 2.85 -8.28 -13.28
N LEU A 34 3.45 -8.78 -12.18
CA LEU A 34 2.80 -9.73 -11.26
C LEU A 34 1.59 -9.09 -10.58
N ALA A 35 1.73 -7.90 -10.00
CA ALA A 35 0.62 -7.19 -9.37
C ALA A 35 -0.55 -6.98 -10.36
N THR A 36 -0.25 -6.59 -11.62
CA THR A 36 -1.25 -6.43 -12.68
C THR A 36 -1.96 -7.75 -13.02
N LYS A 37 -1.21 -8.85 -13.05
CA LYS A 37 -1.76 -10.20 -13.32
C LYS A 37 -2.68 -10.65 -12.20
N VAL A 38 -2.24 -10.56 -10.96
CA VAL A 38 -2.96 -11.03 -9.76
C VAL A 38 -4.25 -10.23 -9.54
N HIS A 39 -4.19 -8.92 -9.69
CA HIS A 39 -5.34 -8.03 -9.47
C HIS A 39 -6.17 -7.76 -10.74
N ARG A 40 -6.01 -8.58 -11.79
CA ARG A 40 -6.77 -8.42 -13.03
C ARG A 40 -8.28 -8.49 -12.79
N GLY A 41 -9.01 -7.46 -13.21
CA GLY A 41 -10.44 -7.35 -13.03
C GLY A 41 -10.90 -6.93 -11.63
N GLN A 42 -10.01 -6.82 -10.67
CA GLN A 42 -10.33 -6.28 -9.35
C GLN A 42 -10.42 -4.76 -9.39
N LEU A 43 -11.35 -4.22 -8.59
CA LEU A 43 -11.55 -2.78 -8.47
C LEU A 43 -11.21 -2.31 -7.06
N PHE A 44 -10.34 -1.31 -6.96
CA PHE A 44 -10.10 -0.58 -5.73
C PHE A 44 -11.28 0.36 -5.44
N ASN A 45 -11.85 0.27 -4.25
CA ASN A 45 -13.00 1.07 -3.83
C ASN A 45 -14.19 1.05 -4.80
N LYS A 46 -14.34 -0.02 -5.61
CA LYS A 46 -15.39 -0.20 -6.64
C LYS A 46 -15.37 0.88 -7.75
N SER A 47 -14.28 1.59 -7.93
CA SER A 47 -14.24 2.74 -8.85
C SER A 47 -13.11 2.72 -9.87
N GLU A 48 -12.01 2.04 -9.61
CA GLU A 48 -10.84 2.04 -10.47
C GLU A 48 -10.10 0.69 -10.44
N PRO A 49 -9.30 0.35 -11.46
CA PRO A 49 -8.46 -0.84 -11.43
C PRO A 49 -7.54 -0.86 -10.21
N TYR A 50 -7.45 -2.03 -9.55
CA TYR A 50 -6.71 -2.19 -8.29
C TYR A 50 -5.22 -1.81 -8.43
N ILE A 51 -4.63 -2.06 -9.59
CA ILE A 51 -3.23 -1.73 -9.88
C ILE A 51 -2.90 -0.24 -9.69
N ASN A 52 -3.89 0.64 -9.84
CA ASN A 52 -3.71 2.08 -9.60
C ASN A 52 -3.39 2.36 -8.13
N HIS A 53 -4.05 1.64 -7.21
CA HIS A 53 -3.78 1.72 -5.78
C HIS A 53 -2.35 1.25 -5.46
N ALA A 54 -1.98 0.05 -5.88
CA ALA A 54 -0.63 -0.48 -5.64
C ALA A 54 0.47 0.46 -6.17
N LEU A 55 0.23 1.06 -7.35
CA LEU A 55 1.15 2.04 -7.92
C LEU A 55 1.23 3.32 -7.09
N ARG A 56 0.11 3.85 -6.56
CA ARG A 56 0.13 5.03 -5.69
C ARG A 56 0.82 4.76 -4.37
N VAL A 57 0.65 3.55 -3.79
CA VAL A 57 1.38 3.14 -2.58
C VAL A 57 2.90 3.19 -2.82
N ALA A 58 3.38 2.62 -3.93
CA ALA A 58 4.80 2.71 -4.30
C ALA A 58 5.24 4.17 -4.54
N THR A 59 4.41 4.98 -5.20
CA THR A 59 4.69 6.40 -5.47
C THR A 59 4.79 7.21 -4.17
N ILE A 60 3.93 6.96 -3.19
CA ILE A 60 4.01 7.61 -1.87
C ILE A 60 5.39 7.36 -1.24
N LEU A 61 5.88 6.13 -1.25
CA LEU A 61 7.18 5.81 -0.66
C LEU A 61 8.33 6.42 -1.45
N VAL A 62 8.36 6.23 -2.76
CA VAL A 62 9.49 6.62 -3.61
C VAL A 62 9.53 8.12 -3.86
N GLU A 63 8.40 8.74 -4.23
CA GLU A 63 8.38 10.15 -4.65
C GLU A 63 8.04 11.09 -3.48
N GLU A 64 7.01 10.77 -2.67
CA GLU A 64 6.60 11.69 -1.60
C GLU A 64 7.50 11.62 -0.36
N LEU A 65 8.01 10.42 -0.03
CA LEU A 65 8.91 10.21 1.10
C LEU A 65 10.38 10.14 0.68
N GLN A 66 10.68 10.12 -0.62
CA GLN A 66 12.03 10.02 -1.18
C GLN A 66 12.78 8.74 -0.73
N LEU A 67 12.04 7.65 -0.49
CA LEU A 67 12.60 6.34 -0.15
C LEU A 67 12.87 5.56 -1.44
N ARG A 68 13.98 5.87 -2.11
CA ARG A 68 14.37 5.29 -3.40
C ARG A 68 15.05 3.93 -3.22
N ASP A 69 14.33 2.99 -2.61
CA ASP A 69 14.76 1.62 -2.37
C ASP A 69 13.94 0.68 -3.26
N CYS A 70 14.61 -0.05 -4.14
CA CYS A 70 13.97 -0.93 -5.13
C CYS A 70 13.14 -2.04 -4.47
N GLU A 71 13.65 -2.69 -3.42
CA GLU A 71 12.94 -3.77 -2.75
C GLU A 71 11.73 -3.27 -1.98
N LEU A 72 11.83 -2.09 -1.37
CA LEU A 72 10.71 -1.44 -0.71
C LEU A 72 9.62 -1.04 -1.74
N ALA A 73 10.02 -0.53 -2.90
CA ALA A 73 9.09 -0.20 -3.98
C ALA A 73 8.43 -1.46 -4.59
N CYS A 74 9.18 -2.57 -4.75
CA CYS A 74 8.62 -3.87 -5.15
C CYS A 74 7.61 -4.37 -4.11
N ALA A 75 7.95 -4.30 -2.82
CA ALA A 75 7.04 -4.71 -1.75
C ALA A 75 5.76 -3.85 -1.73
N ALA A 76 5.85 -2.56 -2.00
CA ALA A 76 4.70 -1.67 -2.13
C ALA A 76 3.80 -2.04 -3.32
N LEU A 77 4.38 -2.39 -4.48
CA LEU A 77 3.62 -2.87 -5.64
C LEU A 77 2.92 -4.21 -5.38
N LEU A 78 3.50 -5.06 -4.54
CA LEU A 78 3.06 -6.44 -4.28
C LEU A 78 2.31 -6.60 -2.95
N HIS A 79 2.05 -5.52 -2.20
CA HIS A 79 1.64 -5.58 -0.79
C HIS A 79 0.39 -6.43 -0.53
N ASP A 80 -0.58 -6.44 -1.45
CA ASP A 80 -1.82 -7.20 -1.32
C ASP A 80 -1.83 -8.49 -2.16
N THR A 81 -0.72 -8.82 -2.82
CA THR A 81 -0.65 -10.00 -3.69
C THR A 81 -0.96 -11.29 -2.94
N LEU A 82 -0.44 -11.45 -1.70
CA LEU A 82 -0.68 -12.63 -0.86
C LEU A 82 -2.12 -12.73 -0.34
N GLU A 83 -2.87 -11.63 -0.32
CA GLU A 83 -4.31 -11.65 0.01
C GLU A 83 -5.15 -12.17 -1.16
N ALA A 84 -4.69 -11.93 -2.39
CA ALA A 84 -5.42 -12.22 -3.61
C ALA A 84 -5.06 -13.58 -4.21
N ALA A 85 -3.81 -14.04 -4.06
CA ALA A 85 -3.31 -15.28 -4.66
C ALA A 85 -2.18 -15.90 -3.82
N ASP A 86 -2.00 -17.21 -3.95
CA ASP A 86 -0.87 -17.94 -3.38
C ASP A 86 0.32 -17.85 -4.36
N GLU A 87 1.07 -16.75 -4.26
CA GLU A 87 2.24 -16.49 -5.12
C GLU A 87 3.54 -16.57 -4.30
N ASP A 88 4.59 -17.15 -4.88
CA ASP A 88 5.91 -17.14 -4.26
C ASP A 88 6.65 -15.83 -4.54
N LEU A 89 6.71 -14.95 -3.53
CA LEU A 89 7.38 -13.66 -3.65
C LEU A 89 8.90 -13.73 -3.41
N LYS A 90 9.46 -14.89 -3.06
CA LYS A 90 10.91 -15.04 -2.82
C LYS A 90 11.75 -14.76 -4.06
N GLU A 91 11.18 -14.93 -5.26
CA GLU A 91 11.85 -14.55 -6.50
C GLU A 91 12.17 -13.04 -6.58
N TYR A 92 11.47 -12.20 -5.78
CA TYR A 92 11.75 -10.75 -5.66
C TYR A 92 12.75 -10.43 -4.54
N GLY A 93 13.18 -11.43 -3.77
CA GLY A 93 14.10 -11.35 -2.64
C GLY A 93 13.41 -11.62 -1.29
N GLU A 94 14.16 -12.20 -0.37
CA GLU A 94 13.67 -12.55 0.98
C GLU A 94 13.14 -11.31 1.74
N ARG A 95 13.77 -10.14 1.53
CA ARG A 95 13.31 -8.88 2.14
C ARG A 95 11.93 -8.47 1.61
N VAL A 96 11.69 -8.54 0.30
CA VAL A 96 10.37 -8.25 -0.30
C VAL A 96 9.32 -9.19 0.25
N HIS A 97 9.58 -10.49 0.25
CA HIS A 97 8.68 -11.50 0.81
C HIS A 97 8.35 -11.21 2.29
N SER A 98 9.37 -10.90 3.10
CA SER A 98 9.21 -10.59 4.53
C SER A 98 8.35 -9.33 4.76
N ILE A 99 8.59 -8.27 3.99
CA ILE A 99 7.82 -7.02 4.07
C ILE A 99 6.35 -7.27 3.73
N VAL A 100 6.07 -7.92 2.60
CA VAL A 100 4.70 -8.21 2.15
C VAL A 100 3.98 -9.11 3.14
N SER A 101 4.62 -10.20 3.58
CA SER A 101 4.03 -11.12 4.58
C SER A 101 3.68 -10.43 5.89
N ALA A 102 4.50 -9.47 6.35
CA ALA A 102 4.23 -8.73 7.57
C ALA A 102 3.12 -7.68 7.39
N ALA A 103 2.99 -7.09 6.19
CA ALA A 103 2.00 -6.07 5.85
C ALA A 103 0.62 -6.65 5.51
N THR A 104 0.55 -7.93 5.11
CA THR A 104 -0.70 -8.63 4.74
C THR A 104 -1.67 -8.67 5.93
N GLU A 105 -2.89 -8.15 5.73
CA GLU A 105 -3.94 -8.23 6.75
C GLU A 105 -4.58 -9.64 6.79
N PRO A 106 -4.90 -10.16 7.97
CA PRO A 106 -5.60 -11.43 8.08
C PRO A 106 -7.04 -11.31 7.55
N LYS A 107 -7.51 -12.33 6.83
CA LYS A 107 -8.92 -12.44 6.44
C LYS A 107 -9.74 -12.80 7.66
N VAL A 108 -10.76 -11.99 7.98
CA VAL A 108 -11.54 -12.12 9.20
C VAL A 108 -13.03 -11.98 8.96
N SER A 109 -13.83 -12.66 9.78
CA SER A 109 -15.27 -12.43 9.85
C SER A 109 -15.60 -11.05 10.45
N ALA A 110 -16.82 -10.57 10.26
CA ALA A 110 -17.23 -9.27 10.79
C ALA A 110 -17.25 -9.25 12.34
N GLU A 111 -17.54 -10.40 12.95
CA GLU A 111 -17.65 -10.56 14.39
C GLU A 111 -16.28 -10.52 15.10
N GLU A 112 -15.26 -11.09 14.48
CA GLU A 112 -13.90 -11.18 15.05
C GLU A 112 -13.00 -10.00 14.67
N LYS A 113 -13.51 -9.11 13.80
CA LYS A 113 -12.68 -8.09 13.15
C LYS A 113 -11.93 -7.19 14.14
N ALA A 114 -12.58 -6.74 15.21
CA ALA A 114 -11.98 -5.75 16.12
C ALA A 114 -10.78 -6.33 16.88
N GLU A 115 -10.89 -7.57 17.40
CA GLU A 115 -9.82 -8.24 18.14
C GLU A 115 -8.65 -8.58 17.23
N ILE A 116 -8.93 -9.12 16.04
CA ILE A 116 -7.90 -9.53 15.09
C ILE A 116 -7.15 -8.31 14.53
N LEU A 117 -7.85 -7.19 14.27
CA LEU A 117 -7.18 -5.94 13.88
C LEU A 117 -6.26 -5.41 14.99
N GLU A 118 -6.68 -5.47 16.25
CA GLU A 118 -5.82 -5.05 17.36
C GLU A 118 -4.56 -5.90 17.45
N GLN A 119 -4.70 -7.24 17.34
CA GLN A 119 -3.56 -8.16 17.31
C GLN A 119 -2.65 -7.90 16.09
N TYR A 120 -3.24 -7.66 14.92
CA TYR A 120 -2.50 -7.33 13.71
C TYR A 120 -1.70 -6.04 13.86
N PHE A 121 -2.32 -4.95 14.35
CA PHE A 121 -1.62 -3.66 14.52
C PHE A 121 -0.56 -3.72 15.62
N ARG A 122 -0.74 -4.54 16.65
CA ARG A 122 0.29 -4.85 17.64
C ARG A 122 1.48 -5.55 16.98
N LYS A 123 1.22 -6.56 16.13
CA LYS A 123 2.27 -7.29 15.41
C LYS A 123 3.02 -6.38 14.42
N ILE A 124 2.31 -5.60 13.61
CA ILE A 124 2.95 -4.71 12.63
C ILE A 124 3.76 -3.59 13.31
N SER A 125 3.37 -3.13 14.49
CA SER A 125 4.15 -2.13 15.25
C SER A 125 5.53 -2.62 15.66
N GLN A 126 5.69 -3.94 15.80
CA GLN A 126 6.95 -4.61 16.13
C GLN A 126 7.71 -5.10 14.89
N ALA A 127 7.09 -5.03 13.71
CA ALA A 127 7.69 -5.46 12.46
C ALA A 127 8.82 -4.48 12.01
N PRO A 128 9.71 -4.92 11.11
CA PRO A 128 10.70 -4.04 10.50
C PRO A 128 10.07 -2.76 9.94
N LYS A 129 10.85 -1.67 9.97
CA LYS A 129 10.38 -0.34 9.55
C LYS A 129 9.81 -0.34 8.14
N ASP A 130 10.37 -1.13 7.24
CA ASP A 130 9.93 -1.27 5.85
C ASP A 130 8.49 -1.78 5.73
N ALA A 131 8.11 -2.79 6.50
CA ALA A 131 6.74 -3.30 6.53
C ALA A 131 5.76 -2.25 7.06
N ARG A 132 6.18 -1.47 8.08
CA ARG A 132 5.40 -0.35 8.58
C ARG A 132 5.23 0.75 7.53
N TYR A 133 6.28 1.07 6.77
CA TYR A 133 6.20 2.03 5.67
C TYR A 133 5.18 1.61 4.62
N VAL A 134 5.23 0.36 4.17
CA VAL A 134 4.27 -0.16 3.17
C VAL A 134 2.84 -0.07 3.71
N LYS A 135 2.59 -0.54 4.95
CA LYS A 135 1.25 -0.48 5.55
C LYS A 135 0.73 0.94 5.75
N LEU A 136 1.61 1.87 6.12
CA LEU A 136 1.24 3.27 6.30
C LEU A 136 0.96 3.98 4.97
N ALA A 137 1.72 3.68 3.92
CA ALA A 137 1.48 4.21 2.58
C ALA A 137 0.17 3.66 1.97
N ASP A 138 -0.11 2.35 2.16
CA ASP A 138 -1.40 1.74 1.83
C ASP A 138 -2.55 2.48 2.50
N ARG A 139 -2.50 2.64 3.84
CA ARG A 139 -3.55 3.33 4.58
C ARG A 139 -3.71 4.79 4.16
N LEU A 140 -2.63 5.49 3.88
CA LEU A 140 -2.66 6.88 3.41
C LEU A 140 -3.38 6.99 2.06
N ASP A 141 -3.07 6.11 1.10
CA ASP A 141 -3.78 6.07 -0.18
C ASP A 141 -5.25 5.70 0.01
N GLY A 142 -5.54 4.73 0.88
CA GLY A 142 -6.91 4.34 1.25
C GLY A 142 -7.71 5.52 1.79
N VAL A 143 -7.17 6.30 2.74
CA VAL A 143 -7.82 7.50 3.30
C VAL A 143 -8.08 8.54 2.21
N ARG A 144 -7.08 8.86 1.37
CA ARG A 144 -7.23 9.80 0.25
C ARG A 144 -8.33 9.39 -0.73
N SER A 145 -8.48 8.08 -0.93
CA SER A 145 -9.49 7.50 -1.83
C SER A 145 -10.90 7.44 -1.26
N MET A 146 -11.10 7.77 0.04
CA MET A 146 -12.42 7.83 0.68
C MET A 146 -13.14 9.16 0.47
N LYS A 147 -12.49 10.18 -0.06
CA LYS A 147 -13.09 11.49 -0.33
C LYS A 147 -14.40 11.34 -1.14
N GLY A 148 -15.49 11.88 -0.64
CA GLY A 148 -16.83 11.75 -1.25
C GLY A 148 -17.61 10.47 -0.94
N LYS A 149 -17.12 9.59 -0.05
CA LYS A 149 -17.75 8.31 0.33
C LYS A 149 -18.16 8.28 1.82
N ALA A 150 -18.99 9.21 2.24
CA ALA A 150 -19.28 9.55 3.65
C ALA A 150 -19.51 8.36 4.60
N MET A 151 -20.38 7.39 4.24
CA MET A 151 -20.67 6.25 5.12
C MET A 151 -19.47 5.32 5.38
N ARG A 152 -18.60 5.15 4.37
CA ARG A 152 -17.39 4.34 4.51
C ARG A 152 -16.26 5.11 5.18
N ALA A 153 -16.20 6.43 4.92
CA ALA A 153 -15.18 7.31 5.43
C ALA A 153 -15.17 7.36 6.96
N ALA A 154 -16.33 7.44 7.61
CA ALA A 154 -16.43 7.54 9.07
C ALA A 154 -15.77 6.35 9.79
N ARG A 155 -16.15 5.11 9.42
CA ARG A 155 -15.56 3.89 10.01
C ARG A 155 -14.07 3.76 9.68
N TYR A 156 -13.69 4.06 8.44
CA TYR A 156 -12.30 3.97 8.00
C TYR A 156 -11.43 5.00 8.72
N LYS A 157 -11.98 6.18 8.98
CA LYS A 157 -11.36 7.23 9.77
C LYS A 157 -11.14 6.78 11.21
N GLU A 158 -12.18 6.31 11.90
CA GLU A 158 -12.10 5.82 13.28
C GLU A 158 -11.03 4.73 13.44
N GLU A 159 -11.03 3.74 12.55
CA GLU A 159 -10.02 2.66 12.53
C GLU A 159 -8.61 3.23 12.31
N THR A 160 -8.48 4.20 11.41
CA THR A 160 -7.19 4.84 11.12
C THR A 160 -6.69 5.66 12.30
N GLU A 161 -7.55 6.44 12.94
CA GLU A 161 -7.21 7.22 14.13
C GLU A 161 -6.79 6.32 15.30
N LYS A 162 -7.50 5.21 15.50
CA LYS A 162 -7.24 4.29 16.61
C LYS A 162 -5.93 3.52 16.46
N TYR A 163 -5.67 2.95 15.29
CA TYR A 163 -4.59 1.99 15.10
C TYR A 163 -3.43 2.52 14.28
N VAL A 164 -3.72 3.29 13.23
CA VAL A 164 -2.69 3.66 12.24
C VAL A 164 -1.98 4.96 12.59
N THR A 165 -2.69 5.92 13.15
CA THR A 165 -2.07 7.19 13.57
C THR A 165 -0.95 6.98 14.60
N PRO A 166 -1.13 6.19 15.67
CA PRO A 166 -0.04 5.90 16.59
C PRO A 166 1.15 5.17 15.91
N LEU A 167 0.85 4.24 15.00
CA LEU A 167 1.89 3.57 14.22
C LEU A 167 2.68 4.54 13.35
N ALA A 168 1.99 5.50 12.69
CA ALA A 168 2.63 6.50 11.86
C ALA A 168 3.55 7.42 12.68
N MET A 169 3.08 7.91 13.83
CA MET A 169 3.87 8.73 14.76
C MET A 169 5.13 8.01 15.27
N ALA A 170 5.03 6.70 15.50
CA ALA A 170 6.18 5.88 15.91
C ALA A 170 7.12 5.47 14.76
N THR A 171 6.76 5.76 13.51
CA THR A 171 7.51 5.29 12.33
C THR A 171 8.19 6.43 11.57
N ASP A 172 7.44 7.47 11.19
CA ASP A 172 7.93 8.59 10.39
C ASP A 172 6.98 9.79 10.49
N ASP A 173 7.49 10.92 10.96
CA ASP A 173 6.71 12.16 11.15
C ASP A 173 6.09 12.69 9.86
N ARG A 174 6.74 12.46 8.71
CA ARG A 174 6.21 12.89 7.40
C ARG A 174 4.95 12.10 7.04
N LEU A 175 4.93 10.78 7.32
CA LEU A 175 3.74 9.95 7.14
C LEU A 175 2.64 10.33 8.13
N ALA A 176 2.98 10.55 9.39
CA ALA A 176 2.03 11.00 10.41
C ALA A 176 1.36 12.32 10.00
N PHE A 177 2.15 13.29 9.53
CA PHE A 177 1.63 14.57 9.03
C PHE A 177 0.71 14.39 7.81
N LYS A 178 1.15 13.64 6.79
CA LYS A 178 0.35 13.38 5.58
C LYS A 178 -0.97 12.66 5.92
N LEU A 179 -0.93 11.70 6.84
CA LEU A 179 -2.12 10.98 7.29
C LEU A 179 -3.09 11.91 8.03
N SER A 180 -2.58 12.77 8.92
CA SER A 180 -3.40 13.75 9.64
C SER A 180 -4.08 14.74 8.69
N VAL A 181 -3.38 15.22 7.67
CA VAL A 181 -3.96 16.08 6.62
C VAL A 181 -5.07 15.33 5.86
N ALA A 182 -4.81 14.09 5.42
CA ALA A 182 -5.79 13.30 4.68
C ALA A 182 -7.05 13.01 5.52
N LEU A 183 -6.89 12.71 6.83
CA LEU A 183 -8.02 12.51 7.76
C LEU A 183 -8.81 13.79 7.99
N TYR A 184 -8.14 14.95 8.04
CA TYR A 184 -8.80 16.25 8.14
C TYR A 184 -9.66 16.55 6.91
N GLU A 185 -9.21 16.19 5.72
CA GLU A 185 -9.94 16.37 4.45
C GLU A 185 -11.13 15.43 4.26
N LEU A 186 -11.26 14.37 5.08
CA LEU A 186 -12.40 13.45 5.08
C LEU A 186 -13.66 13.99 5.78
N ARG A 187 -13.74 15.28 6.06
CA ARG A 187 -14.90 15.93 6.67
C ARG A 187 -16.10 15.98 5.74
#